data_7551862ad4401015f82d3c2ae83de240
#
_entry.id   7551862ad4401015f82d3c2ae83de240
#
_cell.length_a   1.000
_cell.length_b   1.000
_cell.length_c   1.000
_cell.angle_alpha   90.00
_cell.angle_beta   90.00
_cell.angle_gamma   90.00
#
_symmetry.space_group_name_H-M   'P 1'
#
loop_
_entity.id
_entity.type
_entity.pdbx_description
1 polymer ?
#
loop_
_entity_poly.entity_id
_entity_poly.type
_entity_poly.pdbx_seq_one_letter_code
_entity_poly.pdbx_strand_id
1 'polypeptide(L)'
;MPSANRVLAMLATLFFAMGLITSLNDILVPHFKAAFDLTYRDAALIQSSFFAAYFVVSYPAGQYTARVGYRRALASSLWLAGLGCALFFPAAALVSYPCFLAALFVLASGITLLQVAVNAYVETLGSRGEAASRLTLVQAFNSLGTTVGPPLAALWILAPQVGAATSANAHAVDSVRAPYGGLAAILVLGGLVLWRLTLPEQRDNDASPPGVLGNVRELLAHRPLRYGIVALFLYVGAEVSIGSFLIVYLTQTDTGIVDHAHASRYLAFYWGGAMVGRFVGAWLLRKVSPGWMLGLCALYNLTLILVSMALSASFAMWLLLACGLGNAIMFPTIFSLSVGGLGARVSEGGGLICMAIVGGAVLPYLQGALADGGGIVLSFLVPALAYCYIAGFGAWCTRTMPESGPPAASEAKDAPASPDQPGLPNV
;
A
#
# COMPACT_ATOMS: atom_id res chain seq x y z
N MET A 1 10.38 9.23 26.29
CA MET A 1 9.62 8.70 25.14
C MET A 1 10.25 9.20 23.85
N PRO A 2 10.32 8.42 22.76
CA PRO A 2 10.83 8.93 21.48
C PRO A 2 9.90 10.03 20.96
N SER A 3 10.48 11.04 20.28
CA SER A 3 9.71 12.12 19.64
C SER A 3 8.86 11.55 18.48
N ALA A 4 7.75 12.20 18.14
CA ALA A 4 6.87 11.79 17.02
C ALA A 4 7.66 11.61 15.71
N ASN A 5 8.67 12.44 15.46
CA ASN A 5 9.54 12.33 14.27
C ASN A 5 10.39 11.05 14.27
N ARG A 6 10.87 10.59 15.44
CA ARG A 6 11.62 9.32 15.52
C ARG A 6 10.72 8.13 15.27
N VAL A 7 9.48 8.16 15.77
CA VAL A 7 8.48 7.12 15.49
C VAL A 7 8.14 7.12 14.00
N LEU A 8 7.92 8.28 13.40
CA LEU A 8 7.64 8.38 11.97
C LEU A 8 8.79 7.84 11.11
N ALA A 9 10.04 8.15 11.46
CA ALA A 9 11.21 7.61 10.76
C ALA A 9 11.29 6.08 10.86
N MET A 10 11.00 5.52 12.04
CA MET A 10 10.92 4.07 12.23
C MET A 10 9.82 3.44 11.34
N LEU A 11 8.63 4.04 11.32
CA LEU A 11 7.52 3.56 10.48
C LEU A 11 7.86 3.65 8.99
N ALA A 12 8.55 4.72 8.55
CA ALA A 12 9.05 4.85 7.18
C ALA A 12 10.07 3.76 6.84
N THR A 13 10.96 3.40 7.77
CA THR A 13 11.91 2.29 7.59
C THR A 13 11.19 0.94 7.47
N LEU A 14 10.16 0.69 8.27
CA LEU A 14 9.34 -0.52 8.16
C LEU A 14 8.61 -0.60 6.81
N PHE A 15 8.10 0.53 6.32
CA PHE A 15 7.45 0.59 5.02
C PHE A 15 8.44 0.44 3.86
N PHE A 16 9.64 0.96 3.97
CA PHE A 16 10.71 0.68 3.03
C PHE A 16 11.02 -0.82 2.96
N ALA A 17 11.18 -1.47 4.11
CA ALA A 17 11.39 -2.93 4.18
C ALA A 17 10.19 -3.70 3.59
N MET A 18 8.95 -3.25 3.88
CA MET A 18 7.74 -3.82 3.29
C MET A 18 7.77 -3.72 1.76
N GLY A 19 8.15 -2.56 1.21
CA GLY A 19 8.28 -2.35 -0.24
C GLY A 19 9.31 -3.28 -0.87
N LEU A 20 10.46 -3.47 -0.23
CA LEU A 20 11.46 -4.46 -0.67
C LEU A 20 10.87 -5.87 -0.72
N ILE A 21 10.17 -6.30 0.33
CA ILE A 21 9.60 -7.66 0.42
C ILE A 21 8.53 -7.86 -0.65
N THR A 22 7.65 -6.88 -0.86
CA THR A 22 6.58 -6.99 -1.86
C THR A 22 7.13 -7.06 -3.28
N SER A 23 8.18 -6.29 -3.60
CA SER A 23 8.82 -6.34 -4.92
C SER A 23 9.55 -7.65 -5.20
N LEU A 24 10.08 -8.32 -4.17
CA LEU A 24 10.64 -9.66 -4.31
C LEU A 24 9.56 -10.67 -4.75
N ASN A 25 8.33 -10.50 -4.27
CA ASN A 25 7.22 -11.34 -4.66
C ASN A 25 6.88 -11.23 -6.15
N ASP A 26 6.98 -10.03 -6.74
CA ASP A 26 6.72 -9.81 -8.17
C ASP A 26 7.72 -10.56 -9.05
N ILE A 27 8.96 -10.73 -8.59
CA ILE A 27 10.01 -11.49 -9.28
C ILE A 27 9.78 -13.00 -9.15
N LEU A 28 9.13 -13.46 -8.09
CA LEU A 28 8.81 -14.88 -7.94
C LEU A 28 7.81 -15.40 -8.97
N VAL A 29 6.91 -14.56 -9.49
CA VAL A 29 5.89 -14.99 -10.45
C VAL A 29 6.51 -15.62 -11.69
N PRO A 30 7.39 -14.95 -12.46
CA PRO A 30 8.04 -15.57 -13.63
C PRO A 30 8.99 -16.71 -13.23
N HIS A 31 9.63 -16.63 -12.06
CA HIS A 31 10.53 -17.65 -11.55
C HIS A 31 9.79 -18.97 -11.28
N PHE A 32 8.67 -18.93 -10.56
CA PHE A 32 7.86 -20.11 -10.30
C PHE A 32 7.13 -20.63 -11.55
N LYS A 33 6.71 -19.73 -12.44
CA LYS A 33 6.13 -20.15 -13.71
C LYS A 33 7.08 -21.04 -14.50
N ALA A 34 8.36 -20.67 -14.55
CA ALA A 34 9.39 -21.46 -15.21
C ALA A 34 9.76 -22.75 -14.43
N ALA A 35 9.88 -22.66 -13.09
CA ALA A 35 10.30 -23.79 -12.24
C ALA A 35 9.25 -24.92 -12.16
N PHE A 36 7.97 -24.59 -12.19
CA PHE A 36 6.84 -25.54 -12.07
C PHE A 36 6.07 -25.75 -13.37
N ASP A 37 6.54 -25.18 -14.49
CA ASP A 37 5.85 -25.22 -15.80
C ASP A 37 4.37 -24.82 -15.68
N LEU A 38 4.12 -23.70 -14.96
CA LEU A 38 2.77 -23.26 -14.64
C LEU A 38 2.06 -22.66 -15.87
N THR A 39 0.76 -22.93 -15.96
CA THR A 39 -0.09 -22.16 -16.85
C THR A 39 -0.17 -20.69 -16.41
N TYR A 40 -0.58 -19.78 -17.28
CA TYR A 40 -0.81 -18.38 -16.91
C TYR A 40 -1.87 -18.24 -15.81
N ARG A 41 -2.88 -19.12 -15.81
CA ARG A 41 -3.92 -19.19 -14.78
C ARG A 41 -3.34 -19.57 -13.43
N ASP A 42 -2.47 -20.57 -13.38
CA ASP A 42 -1.85 -20.99 -12.13
C ASP A 42 -0.88 -19.92 -11.60
N ALA A 43 -0.09 -19.32 -12.48
CA ALA A 43 0.79 -18.20 -12.10
C ALA A 43 0.00 -17.00 -11.52
N ALA A 44 -1.21 -16.75 -11.98
CA ALA A 44 -2.09 -15.70 -11.42
C ALA A 44 -2.53 -15.99 -9.98
N LEU A 45 -2.50 -17.26 -9.51
CA LEU A 45 -2.79 -17.61 -8.12
C LEU A 45 -1.77 -17.01 -7.14
N ILE A 46 -0.54 -16.74 -7.57
CA ILE A 46 0.49 -16.08 -6.76
C ILE A 46 -0.02 -14.69 -6.34
N GLN A 47 -0.44 -13.89 -7.32
CA GLN A 47 -0.99 -12.56 -7.09
C GLN A 47 -2.31 -12.61 -6.32
N SER A 48 -3.18 -13.58 -6.67
CA SER A 48 -4.46 -13.79 -6.00
C SER A 48 -4.29 -14.15 -4.52
N SER A 49 -3.29 -14.94 -4.17
CA SER A 49 -2.96 -15.26 -2.76
C SER A 49 -2.62 -14.02 -1.95
N PHE A 50 -1.93 -13.06 -2.57
CA PHE A 50 -1.57 -11.80 -1.94
C PHE A 50 -2.80 -10.93 -1.66
N PHE A 51 -3.67 -10.73 -2.65
CA PHE A 51 -4.92 -9.98 -2.48
C PHE A 51 -5.91 -10.69 -1.54
N ALA A 52 -5.94 -12.02 -1.56
CA ALA A 52 -6.75 -12.81 -0.64
C ALA A 52 -6.33 -12.58 0.82
N ALA A 53 -5.01 -12.51 1.10
CA ALA A 53 -4.52 -12.19 2.43
C ALA A 53 -4.99 -10.79 2.87
N TYR A 54 -4.93 -9.78 2.00
CA TYR A 54 -5.48 -8.46 2.32
C TYR A 54 -6.97 -8.51 2.64
N PHE A 55 -7.76 -9.22 1.85
CA PHE A 55 -9.20 -9.30 2.07
C PHE A 55 -9.55 -10.02 3.38
N VAL A 56 -8.91 -11.16 3.65
CA VAL A 56 -9.24 -12.01 4.81
C VAL A 56 -8.64 -11.47 6.11
N VAL A 57 -7.39 -10.96 6.06
CA VAL A 57 -6.61 -10.66 7.26
C VAL A 57 -6.74 -9.21 7.71
N SER A 58 -7.07 -8.23 6.82
CA SER A 58 -7.03 -6.81 7.17
C SER A 58 -7.93 -6.44 8.34
N TYR A 59 -9.19 -6.88 8.35
CA TYR A 59 -10.10 -6.54 9.45
C TYR A 59 -9.72 -7.23 10.77
N PRO A 60 -9.43 -8.54 10.81
CA PRO A 60 -8.84 -9.18 12.00
C PRO A 60 -7.55 -8.50 12.48
N ALA A 61 -6.68 -8.05 11.57
CA ALA A 61 -5.46 -7.31 11.90
C ALA A 61 -5.75 -5.97 12.59
N GLY A 62 -6.77 -5.23 12.11
CA GLY A 62 -7.24 -4.00 12.75
C GLY A 62 -7.74 -4.24 14.17
N GLN A 63 -8.57 -5.28 14.36
CA GLN A 63 -9.06 -5.69 15.69
C GLN A 63 -7.94 -6.15 16.61
N TYR A 64 -6.99 -6.93 16.08
CA TYR A 64 -5.82 -7.36 16.83
C TYR A 64 -4.99 -6.16 17.28
N THR A 65 -4.72 -5.21 16.36
CA THR A 65 -3.97 -3.98 16.66
C THR A 65 -4.65 -3.15 17.75
N ALA A 66 -5.97 -3.00 17.69
CA ALA A 66 -6.75 -2.27 18.71
C ALA A 66 -6.62 -2.92 20.10
N ARG A 67 -6.57 -4.25 20.18
CA ARG A 67 -6.49 -4.99 21.45
C ARG A 67 -5.09 -5.01 22.05
N VAL A 68 -4.06 -5.26 21.23
CA VAL A 68 -2.69 -5.49 21.74
C VAL A 68 -1.83 -4.22 21.75
N GLY A 69 -2.26 -3.17 21.05
CA GLY A 69 -1.52 -1.92 20.82
C GLY A 69 -0.54 -2.01 19.65
N TYR A 70 -0.12 -0.84 19.16
CA TYR A 70 0.69 -0.71 17.94
C TYR A 70 2.04 -1.42 18.04
N ARG A 71 2.73 -1.29 19.17
CA ARG A 71 4.04 -1.94 19.37
C ARG A 71 3.99 -3.45 19.16
N ARG A 72 3.04 -4.11 19.84
CA ARG A 72 2.89 -5.56 19.76
C ARG A 72 2.42 -5.99 18.38
N ALA A 73 1.51 -5.25 17.77
CA ALA A 73 1.02 -5.52 16.42
C ALA A 73 2.15 -5.43 15.39
N LEU A 74 3.02 -4.40 15.46
CA LEU A 74 4.18 -4.25 14.58
C LEU A 74 5.20 -5.38 14.77
N ALA A 75 5.50 -5.77 16.00
CA ALA A 75 6.40 -6.90 16.26
C ALA A 75 5.82 -8.23 15.73
N SER A 76 4.53 -8.48 16.00
CA SER A 76 3.83 -9.69 15.53
C SER A 76 3.74 -9.75 14.00
N SER A 77 3.59 -8.60 13.32
CA SER A 77 3.56 -8.55 11.86
C SER A 77 4.88 -8.99 11.24
N LEU A 78 6.01 -8.55 11.81
CA LEU A 78 7.33 -8.97 11.35
C LEU A 78 7.59 -10.46 11.64
N TRP A 79 7.15 -10.98 12.77
CA TRP A 79 7.27 -12.41 13.07
C TRP A 79 6.40 -13.26 12.15
N LEU A 80 5.18 -12.82 11.86
CA LEU A 80 4.29 -13.53 10.93
C LEU A 80 4.85 -13.51 9.50
N ALA A 81 5.39 -12.36 9.04
CA ALA A 81 6.06 -12.27 7.75
C ALA A 81 7.32 -13.14 7.72
N GLY A 82 8.12 -13.14 8.79
CA GLY A 82 9.30 -14.00 8.95
C GLY A 82 8.95 -15.49 8.93
N LEU A 83 7.84 -15.89 9.56
CA LEU A 83 7.31 -17.24 9.47
C LEU A 83 6.94 -17.59 8.01
N GLY A 84 6.26 -16.69 7.29
CA GLY A 84 5.96 -16.86 5.87
C GLY A 84 7.23 -17.09 5.04
N CYS A 85 8.29 -16.30 5.28
CA CYS A 85 9.59 -16.51 4.64
C CYS A 85 10.21 -17.87 5.02
N ALA A 86 10.13 -18.28 6.26
CA ALA A 86 10.67 -19.58 6.73
C ALA A 86 9.92 -20.76 6.10
N LEU A 87 8.62 -20.64 5.83
CA LEU A 87 7.82 -21.68 5.18
C LEU A 87 8.23 -21.97 3.73
N PHE A 88 9.02 -21.08 3.09
CA PHE A 88 9.63 -21.39 1.79
C PHE A 88 10.63 -22.55 1.85
N PHE A 89 11.26 -22.83 3.01
CA PHE A 89 12.17 -23.96 3.15
C PHE A 89 11.48 -25.31 2.98
N PRO A 90 10.43 -25.64 3.75
CA PRO A 90 9.71 -26.89 3.54
C PRO A 90 9.00 -26.92 2.17
N ALA A 91 8.49 -25.80 1.66
CA ALA A 91 7.90 -25.73 0.33
C ALA A 91 8.91 -26.10 -0.77
N ALA A 92 10.15 -25.60 -0.65
CA ALA A 92 11.23 -25.94 -1.55
C ALA A 92 11.70 -27.41 -1.40
N ALA A 93 11.75 -27.95 -0.15
CA ALA A 93 12.11 -29.35 0.08
C ALA A 93 11.08 -30.33 -0.52
N LEU A 94 9.80 -29.97 -0.47
CA LEU A 94 8.70 -30.78 -1.02
C LEU A 94 8.49 -30.54 -2.52
N VAL A 95 9.15 -29.54 -3.12
CA VAL A 95 8.95 -29.09 -4.51
C VAL A 95 7.45 -28.94 -4.82
N SER A 96 6.70 -28.31 -3.90
CA SER A 96 5.24 -28.26 -3.93
C SER A 96 4.73 -26.84 -4.14
N TYR A 97 4.12 -26.58 -5.28
CA TYR A 97 3.51 -25.28 -5.61
C TYR A 97 2.42 -24.84 -4.60
N PRO A 98 1.47 -25.71 -4.15
CA PRO A 98 0.53 -25.35 -3.09
C PRO A 98 1.18 -24.92 -1.79
N CYS A 99 2.30 -25.54 -1.41
CA CYS A 99 3.07 -25.15 -0.23
C CYS A 99 3.69 -23.75 -0.38
N PHE A 100 4.17 -23.41 -1.59
CA PHE A 100 4.64 -22.05 -1.89
C PHE A 100 3.50 -21.03 -1.81
N LEU A 101 2.32 -21.34 -2.34
CA LEU A 101 1.15 -20.44 -2.21
C LEU A 101 0.74 -20.23 -0.75
N ALA A 102 0.79 -21.28 0.08
CA ALA A 102 0.52 -21.17 1.51
C ALA A 102 1.58 -20.31 2.22
N ALA A 103 2.87 -20.49 1.91
CA ALA A 103 3.95 -19.65 2.43
C ALA A 103 3.78 -18.17 2.05
N LEU A 104 3.42 -17.90 0.79
CA LEU A 104 3.11 -16.56 0.30
C LEU A 104 1.90 -15.95 1.01
N PHE A 105 0.84 -16.72 1.25
CA PHE A 105 -0.32 -16.24 1.98
C PHE A 105 0.02 -15.85 3.42
N VAL A 106 0.86 -16.64 4.12
CA VAL A 106 1.34 -16.32 5.47
C VAL A 106 2.22 -15.06 5.45
N LEU A 107 3.15 -14.96 4.49
CA LEU A 107 3.98 -13.77 4.30
C LEU A 107 3.12 -12.52 4.06
N ALA A 108 2.17 -12.60 3.12
CA ALA A 108 1.24 -11.52 2.80
C ALA A 108 0.36 -11.15 4.00
N SER A 109 -0.01 -12.11 4.85
CA SER A 109 -0.75 -11.87 6.10
C SER A 109 0.07 -11.02 7.08
N GLY A 110 1.37 -11.31 7.21
CA GLY A 110 2.30 -10.49 8.00
C GLY A 110 2.44 -9.07 7.46
N ILE A 111 2.57 -8.93 6.14
CA ILE A 111 2.63 -7.63 5.44
C ILE A 111 1.32 -6.86 5.64
N THR A 112 0.17 -7.52 5.52
CA THR A 112 -1.15 -6.92 5.74
C THR A 112 -1.29 -6.39 7.17
N LEU A 113 -0.91 -7.17 8.18
CA LEU A 113 -0.92 -6.73 9.58
C LEU A 113 0.01 -5.52 9.79
N LEU A 114 1.21 -5.54 9.18
CA LEU A 114 2.15 -4.41 9.22
C LEU A 114 1.51 -3.16 8.63
N GLN A 115 0.93 -3.26 7.44
CA GLN A 115 0.32 -2.12 6.75
C GLN A 115 -0.86 -1.54 7.53
N VAL A 116 -1.76 -2.37 8.04
CA VAL A 116 -2.89 -1.92 8.87
C VAL A 116 -2.42 -1.21 10.13
N ALA A 117 -1.45 -1.81 10.85
CA ALA A 117 -0.91 -1.24 12.08
C ALA A 117 -0.17 0.08 11.84
N VAL A 118 0.70 0.17 10.80
CA VAL A 118 1.43 1.40 10.48
C VAL A 118 0.49 2.50 10.03
N ASN A 119 -0.43 2.21 9.11
CA ASN A 119 -1.37 3.22 8.61
C ASN A 119 -2.20 3.82 9.75
N ALA A 120 -2.76 2.96 10.61
CA ALA A 120 -3.51 3.41 11.77
C ALA A 120 -2.64 4.18 12.78
N TYR A 121 -1.41 3.75 13.01
CA TYR A 121 -0.52 4.42 13.97
C TYR A 121 -0.10 5.81 13.48
N VAL A 122 0.20 5.97 12.17
CA VAL A 122 0.52 7.28 11.58
C VAL A 122 -0.62 8.28 11.76
N GLU A 123 -1.88 7.83 11.67
CA GLU A 123 -3.05 8.68 11.89
C GLU A 123 -3.12 9.22 13.34
N THR A 124 -2.63 8.46 14.31
CA THR A 124 -2.62 8.88 15.72
C THR A 124 -1.44 9.77 16.11
N LEU A 125 -0.45 9.95 15.23
CA LEU A 125 0.74 10.76 15.50
C LEU A 125 0.51 12.24 15.14
N GLY A 126 0.69 13.14 16.08
CA GLY A 126 0.65 14.59 15.85
C GLY A 126 -0.73 15.15 15.47
N SER A 127 -0.77 16.27 14.73
CA SER A 127 -2.02 16.94 14.34
C SER A 127 -2.80 16.17 13.28
N ARG A 128 -4.13 16.19 13.35
CA ARG A 128 -5.02 15.54 12.36
C ARG A 128 -4.86 16.14 10.96
N GLY A 129 -4.67 17.46 10.86
CA GLY A 129 -4.54 18.16 9.57
C GLY A 129 -3.34 17.72 8.75
N GLU A 130 -2.30 17.13 9.38
CA GLU A 130 -1.12 16.64 8.68
C GLU A 130 -1.07 15.10 8.51
N ALA A 131 -2.10 14.37 8.95
CA ALA A 131 -2.11 12.91 8.93
C ALA A 131 -1.91 12.36 7.51
N ALA A 132 -2.64 12.88 6.52
CA ALA A 132 -2.50 12.49 5.11
C ALA A 132 -1.07 12.76 4.59
N SER A 133 -0.46 13.89 4.96
CA SER A 133 0.93 14.22 4.59
C SER A 133 1.92 13.21 5.18
N ARG A 134 1.82 12.92 6.48
CA ARG A 134 2.69 11.94 7.16
C ARG A 134 2.53 10.55 6.56
N LEU A 135 1.30 10.12 6.31
CA LEU A 135 1.03 8.82 5.71
C LEU A 135 1.58 8.74 4.28
N THR A 136 1.43 9.81 3.49
CA THR A 136 2.00 9.91 2.14
C THR A 136 3.53 9.81 2.18
N LEU A 137 4.18 10.45 3.16
CA LEU A 137 5.63 10.35 3.33
C LEU A 137 6.07 8.91 3.65
N VAL A 138 5.39 8.24 4.56
CA VAL A 138 5.68 6.83 4.91
C VAL A 138 5.49 5.92 3.69
N GLN A 139 4.44 6.15 2.91
CA GLN A 139 4.20 5.43 1.64
C GLN A 139 5.26 5.74 0.56
N ALA A 140 5.87 6.95 0.56
CA ALA A 140 6.96 7.27 -0.35
C ALA A 140 8.20 6.37 -0.10
N PHE A 141 8.51 6.07 1.17
CA PHE A 141 9.56 5.12 1.51
C PHE A 141 9.22 3.68 1.10
N ASN A 142 7.95 3.28 1.16
CA ASN A 142 7.50 2.01 0.60
C ASN A 142 7.79 1.94 -0.91
N SER A 143 7.45 3.00 -1.66
CA SER A 143 7.74 3.08 -3.09
C SER A 143 9.22 3.04 -3.41
N LEU A 144 10.04 3.68 -2.58
CA LEU A 144 11.49 3.59 -2.71
C LEU A 144 11.95 2.13 -2.53
N GLY A 145 11.39 1.40 -1.55
CA GLY A 145 11.64 -0.01 -1.34
C GLY A 145 11.27 -0.86 -2.54
N THR A 146 10.08 -0.65 -3.13
CA THR A 146 9.66 -1.38 -4.34
C THR A 146 10.50 -1.05 -5.57
N THR A 147 11.06 0.15 -5.66
CA THR A 147 11.94 0.56 -6.77
C THR A 147 13.33 -0.06 -6.64
N VAL A 148 13.87 -0.13 -5.42
CA VAL A 148 15.20 -0.68 -5.15
C VAL A 148 15.20 -2.21 -5.12
N GLY A 149 14.07 -2.83 -4.78
CA GLY A 149 13.93 -4.27 -4.61
C GLY A 149 14.29 -5.10 -5.86
N PRO A 150 13.75 -4.81 -7.07
CA PRO A 150 14.06 -5.59 -8.27
C PRO A 150 15.55 -5.63 -8.63
N PRO A 151 16.32 -4.52 -8.62
CA PRO A 151 17.76 -4.57 -8.80
C PRO A 151 18.49 -5.43 -7.76
N LEU A 152 18.10 -5.32 -6.49
CA LEU A 152 18.70 -6.15 -5.42
C LEU A 152 18.38 -7.63 -5.61
N ALA A 153 17.15 -7.97 -5.98
CA ALA A 153 16.75 -9.34 -6.24
C ALA A 153 17.46 -9.92 -7.46
N ALA A 154 17.68 -9.13 -8.49
CA ALA A 154 18.47 -9.56 -9.65
C ALA A 154 19.89 -9.94 -9.26
N LEU A 155 20.50 -9.18 -8.33
CA LEU A 155 21.84 -9.49 -7.82
C LEU A 155 21.88 -10.74 -6.92
N TRP A 156 20.82 -11.02 -6.17
CA TRP A 156 20.81 -12.10 -5.16
C TRP A 156 20.16 -13.40 -5.65
N ILE A 157 19.13 -13.31 -6.46
CA ILE A 157 18.33 -14.47 -6.92
C ILE A 157 18.74 -14.90 -8.34
N LEU A 158 19.03 -13.93 -9.22
CA LEU A 158 19.32 -14.18 -10.63
C LEU A 158 20.83 -14.20 -10.93
N ALA A 159 21.71 -13.97 -9.94
CA ALA A 159 23.15 -14.07 -10.15
C ALA A 159 23.49 -15.47 -10.71
N PRO A 160 24.25 -15.56 -11.83
CA PRO A 160 24.55 -16.84 -12.43
C PRO A 160 25.31 -17.70 -11.42
N GLN A 161 24.71 -18.83 -11.01
CA GLN A 161 25.43 -19.85 -10.27
C GLN A 161 26.38 -20.52 -11.25
N VAL A 162 27.59 -20.00 -11.35
CA VAL A 162 28.68 -20.57 -12.16
C VAL A 162 29.01 -21.95 -11.58
N GLY A 163 28.58 -23.01 -12.25
CA GLY A 163 29.13 -24.33 -12.04
C GLY A 163 28.23 -25.51 -11.72
N ALA A 164 26.89 -25.44 -11.82
CA ALA A 164 26.04 -26.60 -11.48
C ALA A 164 25.20 -27.08 -12.68
N ALA A 165 25.67 -28.08 -13.38
CA ALA A 165 24.94 -28.86 -14.39
C ALA A 165 24.07 -29.96 -13.73
N THR A 166 23.07 -29.55 -12.93
CA THR A 166 22.05 -30.46 -12.37
C THR A 166 20.67 -29.86 -12.65
N SER A 167 19.65 -30.69 -12.81
CA SER A 167 18.32 -30.38 -13.32
C SER A 167 17.82 -28.96 -13.02
N ALA A 168 17.57 -28.16 -14.04
CA ALA A 168 17.23 -26.71 -13.99
C ALA A 168 16.11 -26.39 -13.01
N ASN A 169 15.14 -27.30 -12.82
CA ASN A 169 13.97 -27.08 -11.94
C ASN A 169 14.29 -27.18 -10.45
N ALA A 170 15.16 -28.13 -10.02
CA ALA A 170 15.53 -28.26 -8.62
C ALA A 170 16.40 -27.07 -8.15
N HIS A 171 17.29 -26.55 -9.01
CA HIS A 171 18.10 -25.37 -8.70
C HIS A 171 17.28 -24.09 -8.63
N ALA A 172 16.27 -23.93 -9.50
CA ALA A 172 15.39 -22.79 -9.47
C ALA A 172 14.60 -22.70 -8.15
N VAL A 173 14.17 -23.86 -7.63
CA VAL A 173 13.46 -23.94 -6.33
C VAL A 173 14.41 -23.69 -5.16
N ASP A 174 15.65 -24.19 -5.22
CA ASP A 174 16.65 -23.98 -4.16
C ASP A 174 17.18 -22.55 -4.10
N SER A 175 17.18 -21.82 -5.20
CA SER A 175 17.70 -20.44 -5.29
C SER A 175 16.94 -19.46 -4.38
N VAL A 176 15.68 -19.76 -4.01
CA VAL A 176 14.89 -18.90 -3.12
C VAL A 176 15.19 -19.12 -1.63
N ARG A 177 15.83 -20.24 -1.26
CA ARG A 177 16.08 -20.56 0.15
C ARG A 177 16.98 -19.54 0.86
N ALA A 178 18.13 -19.22 0.27
CA ALA A 178 19.09 -18.31 0.89
C ALA A 178 18.53 -16.87 1.07
N PRO A 179 17.93 -16.23 0.04
CA PRO A 179 17.32 -14.90 0.18
C PRO A 179 16.19 -14.89 1.21
N TYR A 180 15.27 -15.86 1.16
CA TYR A 180 14.13 -15.90 2.10
C TYR A 180 14.54 -16.30 3.51
N GLY A 181 15.60 -17.10 3.67
CA GLY A 181 16.19 -17.38 4.98
C GLY A 181 16.82 -16.17 5.62
N GLY A 182 17.59 -15.39 4.86
CA GLY A 182 18.16 -14.13 5.31
C GLY A 182 17.06 -13.12 5.68
N LEU A 183 16.02 -13.03 4.85
CA LEU A 183 14.87 -12.17 5.11
C LEU A 183 14.11 -12.60 6.36
N ALA A 184 13.86 -13.89 6.55
CA ALA A 184 13.23 -14.42 7.78
C ALA A 184 14.01 -14.03 9.04
N ALA A 185 15.34 -14.18 9.01
CA ALA A 185 16.21 -13.80 10.13
C ALA A 185 16.11 -12.29 10.43
N ILE A 186 16.19 -11.43 9.40
CA ILE A 186 16.08 -9.97 9.54
C ILE A 186 14.71 -9.58 10.12
N LEU A 187 13.62 -10.19 9.64
CA LEU A 187 12.27 -9.91 10.13
C LEU A 187 12.07 -10.36 11.57
N VAL A 188 12.57 -11.54 11.95
CA VAL A 188 12.50 -12.03 13.33
C VAL A 188 13.29 -11.12 14.26
N LEU A 189 14.52 -10.75 13.90
CA LEU A 189 15.35 -9.82 14.68
C LEU A 189 14.70 -8.44 14.79
N GLY A 190 14.17 -7.91 13.68
CA GLY A 190 13.42 -6.64 13.66
C GLY A 190 12.21 -6.69 14.60
N GLY A 191 11.46 -7.77 14.60
CA GLY A 191 10.35 -7.99 15.53
C GLY A 191 10.80 -8.01 17.01
N LEU A 192 11.93 -8.66 17.33
CA LEU A 192 12.51 -8.66 18.66
C LEU A 192 12.95 -7.25 19.11
N VAL A 193 13.55 -6.48 18.21
CA VAL A 193 13.92 -5.09 18.47
C VAL A 193 12.67 -4.27 18.76
N LEU A 194 11.62 -4.33 17.90
CA LEU A 194 10.37 -3.61 18.11
C LEU A 194 9.68 -4.00 19.41
N TRP A 195 9.72 -5.28 19.76
CA TRP A 195 9.13 -5.76 21.02
C TRP A 195 9.77 -5.13 22.27
N ARG A 196 11.07 -4.79 22.19
CA ARG A 196 11.82 -4.16 23.30
C ARG A 196 11.75 -2.64 23.31
N LEU A 197 11.36 -2.00 22.20
CA LEU A 197 11.22 -0.55 22.13
C LEU A 197 10.00 -0.08 22.93
N THR A 198 10.14 1.07 23.59
CA THR A 198 8.99 1.78 24.19
C THR A 198 8.42 2.76 23.17
N LEU A 199 7.24 2.45 22.65
CA LEU A 199 6.52 3.34 21.73
C LEU A 199 5.42 4.10 22.48
N PRO A 200 5.16 5.38 22.14
CA PRO A 200 4.03 6.09 22.67
C PRO A 200 2.73 5.44 22.18
N GLU A 201 2.01 4.80 23.08
CA GLU A 201 0.72 4.19 22.81
C GLU A 201 -0.37 5.05 23.43
N GLN A 202 -1.32 5.52 22.63
CA GLN A 202 -2.60 5.97 23.16
C GLN A 202 -3.45 4.72 23.36
N ARG A 203 -3.52 4.25 24.59
CA ARG A 203 -4.48 3.23 25.00
C ARG A 203 -5.74 3.94 25.47
N ASP A 204 -6.84 3.75 24.78
CA ASP A 204 -8.14 3.97 25.38
C ASP A 204 -8.49 2.75 26.25
N ASN A 205 -8.37 2.93 27.56
CA ASN A 205 -8.71 1.88 28.54
C ASN A 205 -10.22 1.56 28.62
N ASP A 206 -11.07 2.33 27.94
CA ASP A 206 -12.53 2.23 28.01
C ASP A 206 -13.19 1.48 26.83
N ALA A 207 -12.41 0.95 25.89
CA ALA A 207 -12.96 0.16 24.78
C ALA A 207 -13.42 -1.21 25.29
N SER A 208 -14.68 -1.33 25.66
CA SER A 208 -15.34 -2.63 25.87
C SER A 208 -15.21 -3.49 24.61
N PRO A 209 -14.95 -4.81 24.74
CA PRO A 209 -14.84 -5.68 23.57
C PRO A 209 -16.23 -5.97 22.98
N PRO A 210 -16.61 -5.32 21.90
CA PRO A 210 -17.87 -5.62 21.26
C PRO A 210 -17.73 -6.86 20.36
N GLY A 211 -18.83 -7.56 20.13
CA GLY A 211 -18.88 -8.69 19.20
C GLY A 211 -18.51 -8.28 17.76
N VAL A 212 -17.84 -9.15 17.02
CA VAL A 212 -17.26 -8.88 15.69
C VAL A 212 -18.23 -8.21 14.70
N LEU A 213 -19.50 -8.65 14.67
CA LEU A 213 -20.52 -8.16 13.73
C LEU A 213 -21.14 -6.80 14.16
N GLY A 214 -21.27 -6.53 15.46
CA GLY A 214 -21.75 -5.23 15.95
C GLY A 214 -20.82 -4.10 15.57
N ASN A 215 -19.52 -4.34 15.66
CA ASN A 215 -18.47 -3.38 15.32
C ASN A 215 -18.46 -2.95 13.85
N VAL A 216 -18.67 -3.89 12.92
CA VAL A 216 -18.68 -3.58 11.47
C VAL A 216 -19.85 -2.67 11.13
N ARG A 217 -21.05 -2.94 11.65
CA ARG A 217 -22.24 -2.12 11.37
C ARG A 217 -22.07 -0.68 11.89
N GLU A 218 -21.51 -0.52 13.09
CA GLU A 218 -21.24 0.80 13.65
C GLU A 218 -20.14 1.54 12.86
N LEU A 219 -19.07 0.86 12.48
CA LEU A 219 -18.03 1.44 11.64
C LEU A 219 -18.58 1.88 10.27
N LEU A 220 -19.42 1.09 9.64
CA LEU A 220 -20.08 1.44 8.38
C LEU A 220 -21.15 2.54 8.52
N ALA A 221 -21.63 2.85 9.71
CA ALA A 221 -22.46 4.03 9.95
C ALA A 221 -21.66 5.33 9.78
N HIS A 222 -20.32 5.29 9.95
CA HIS A 222 -19.43 6.41 9.67
C HIS A 222 -19.33 6.64 8.15
N ARG A 223 -19.99 7.69 7.64
CA ARG A 223 -20.10 7.96 6.20
C ARG A 223 -18.76 8.06 5.47
N PRO A 224 -17.73 8.77 6.01
CA PRO A 224 -16.42 8.84 5.37
C PRO A 224 -15.79 7.47 5.17
N LEU A 225 -15.86 6.59 6.17
CA LEU A 225 -15.31 5.23 6.07
C LEU A 225 -16.06 4.41 5.01
N ARG A 226 -17.39 4.46 5.00
CA ARG A 226 -18.21 3.69 4.05
C ARG A 226 -17.94 4.09 2.60
N TYR A 227 -17.90 5.39 2.30
CA TYR A 227 -17.59 5.88 0.96
C TYR A 227 -16.11 5.71 0.61
N GLY A 228 -15.23 5.86 1.59
CA GLY A 228 -13.80 5.65 1.42
C GLY A 228 -13.42 4.20 1.13
N ILE A 229 -14.13 3.20 1.67
CA ILE A 229 -13.95 1.79 1.31
C ILE A 229 -14.17 1.61 -0.19
N VAL A 230 -15.23 2.18 -0.76
CA VAL A 230 -15.49 2.12 -2.19
C VAL A 230 -14.42 2.89 -2.97
N ALA A 231 -14.04 4.09 -2.48
CA ALA A 231 -12.99 4.89 -3.13
C ALA A 231 -11.66 4.17 -3.15
N LEU A 232 -11.27 3.50 -2.05
CA LEU A 232 -10.00 2.74 -1.99
C LEU A 232 -10.04 1.49 -2.86
N PHE A 233 -11.16 0.78 -2.90
CA PHE A 233 -11.36 -0.37 -3.79
C PHE A 233 -11.19 0.03 -5.27
N LEU A 234 -11.83 1.11 -5.66
CA LEU A 234 -11.74 1.64 -7.02
C LEU A 234 -10.34 2.19 -7.33
N TYR A 235 -9.69 2.86 -6.35
CA TYR A 235 -8.37 3.40 -6.53
C TYR A 235 -7.32 2.31 -6.75
N VAL A 236 -7.22 1.33 -5.82
CA VAL A 236 -6.24 0.25 -5.96
C VAL A 236 -6.52 -0.56 -7.22
N GLY A 237 -7.79 -0.78 -7.52
CA GLY A 237 -8.21 -1.41 -8.76
C GLY A 237 -7.73 -0.65 -9.99
N ALA A 238 -7.94 0.66 -10.07
CA ALA A 238 -7.51 1.50 -11.19
C ALA A 238 -5.98 1.56 -11.33
N GLU A 239 -5.26 1.73 -10.21
CA GLU A 239 -3.79 1.76 -10.18
C GLU A 239 -3.20 0.47 -10.75
N VAL A 240 -3.66 -0.69 -10.27
CA VAL A 240 -3.17 -2.01 -10.73
C VAL A 240 -3.64 -2.29 -12.16
N SER A 241 -4.85 -1.92 -12.52
CA SER A 241 -5.39 -2.04 -13.89
C SER A 241 -4.52 -1.31 -14.90
N ILE A 242 -4.25 -0.02 -14.67
CA ILE A 242 -3.40 0.77 -15.57
C ILE A 242 -2.00 0.13 -15.64
N GLY A 243 -1.38 -0.17 -14.49
CA GLY A 243 -0.04 -0.77 -14.44
C GLY A 243 0.06 -2.08 -15.21
N SER A 244 -0.94 -2.96 -15.08
CA SER A 244 -0.96 -4.27 -15.74
C SER A 244 -1.22 -4.17 -17.25
N PHE A 245 -2.19 -3.33 -17.65
CA PHE A 245 -2.59 -3.21 -19.06
C PHE A 245 -1.71 -2.27 -19.86
N LEU A 246 -0.85 -1.47 -19.21
CA LEU A 246 0.05 -0.56 -19.89
C LEU A 246 1.05 -1.30 -20.79
N ILE A 247 1.61 -2.43 -20.33
CA ILE A 247 2.51 -3.26 -21.16
C ILE A 247 1.78 -3.79 -22.39
N VAL A 248 0.55 -4.28 -22.20
CA VAL A 248 -0.30 -4.78 -23.30
C VAL A 248 -0.61 -3.65 -24.29
N TYR A 249 -0.97 -2.47 -23.77
CA TYR A 249 -1.20 -1.29 -24.60
C TYR A 249 0.03 -0.92 -25.43
N LEU A 250 1.21 -0.86 -24.81
CA LEU A 250 2.46 -0.49 -25.47
C LEU A 250 2.86 -1.46 -26.57
N THR A 251 2.55 -2.74 -26.44
CA THR A 251 2.95 -3.78 -27.42
C THR A 251 1.89 -4.09 -28.49
N GLN A 252 0.64 -3.74 -28.25
CA GLN A 252 -0.47 -4.02 -29.18
C GLN A 252 -0.92 -2.81 -30.01
N THR A 253 -0.47 -1.60 -29.66
CA THR A 253 -0.82 -0.38 -30.38
C THR A 253 0.38 0.19 -31.13
N ASP A 254 0.14 1.11 -32.08
CA ASP A 254 1.19 1.72 -32.92
C ASP A 254 2.09 2.70 -32.13
N THR A 255 2.68 2.22 -31.03
CA THR A 255 3.64 2.99 -30.22
C THR A 255 5.05 2.90 -30.74
N GLY A 256 5.34 1.96 -31.67
CA GLY A 256 6.69 1.61 -32.11
C GLY A 256 7.43 0.66 -31.15
N ILE A 257 6.79 0.19 -30.08
CA ILE A 257 7.38 -0.72 -29.08
C ILE A 257 6.88 -2.14 -29.36
N VAL A 258 7.77 -2.99 -29.91
CA VAL A 258 7.41 -4.35 -30.35
C VAL A 258 7.72 -5.41 -29.29
N ASP A 259 8.56 -5.09 -28.30
CA ASP A 259 9.09 -6.04 -27.33
C ASP A 259 8.60 -5.76 -25.90
N HIS A 260 8.14 -6.81 -25.20
CA HIS A 260 7.69 -6.75 -23.80
C HIS A 260 8.80 -6.28 -22.83
N ALA A 261 10.07 -6.65 -23.10
CA ALA A 261 11.18 -6.19 -22.26
C ALA A 261 11.41 -4.68 -22.42
N HIS A 262 11.19 -4.14 -23.61
CA HIS A 262 11.25 -2.70 -23.85
C HIS A 262 10.06 -1.98 -23.20
N ALA A 263 8.83 -2.51 -23.34
CA ALA A 263 7.63 -1.98 -22.71
C ALA A 263 7.76 -1.92 -21.18
N SER A 264 8.38 -2.93 -20.55
CA SER A 264 8.61 -2.97 -19.11
C SER A 264 9.50 -1.82 -18.61
N ARG A 265 10.43 -1.31 -19.43
CA ARG A 265 11.24 -0.13 -19.07
C ARG A 265 10.40 1.14 -18.99
N TYR A 266 9.39 1.27 -19.85
CA TYR A 266 8.44 2.40 -19.76
C TYR A 266 7.56 2.32 -18.52
N LEU A 267 7.19 1.12 -18.07
CA LEU A 267 6.44 0.94 -16.83
C LEU A 267 7.17 1.54 -15.61
N ALA A 268 8.51 1.59 -15.65
CA ALA A 268 9.30 2.26 -14.62
C ALA A 268 8.99 3.76 -14.50
N PHE A 269 8.57 4.43 -15.58
CA PHE A 269 8.11 5.84 -15.50
C PHE A 269 6.79 5.98 -14.78
N TYR A 270 5.86 5.02 -14.94
CA TYR A 270 4.59 5.00 -14.21
C TYR A 270 4.81 4.88 -12.70
N TRP A 271 5.56 3.87 -12.26
CA TRP A 271 5.85 3.65 -10.84
C TRP A 271 6.82 4.70 -10.27
N GLY A 272 7.79 5.14 -11.08
CA GLY A 272 8.70 6.23 -10.73
C GLY A 272 7.96 7.56 -10.55
N GLY A 273 6.99 7.85 -11.43
CA GLY A 273 6.08 8.99 -11.28
C GLY A 273 5.29 8.94 -9.99
N ALA A 274 4.74 7.76 -9.64
CA ALA A 274 4.06 7.55 -8.37
C ALA A 274 5.00 7.79 -7.17
N MET A 275 6.24 7.28 -7.22
CA MET A 275 7.23 7.49 -6.16
C MET A 275 7.57 8.98 -5.98
N VAL A 276 7.94 9.67 -7.05
CA VAL A 276 8.26 11.11 -7.01
C VAL A 276 7.05 11.91 -6.53
N GLY A 277 5.88 11.59 -7.07
CA GLY A 277 4.62 12.22 -6.68
C GLY A 277 4.28 12.06 -5.20
N ARG A 278 4.67 10.94 -4.55
CA ARG A 278 4.49 10.75 -3.10
C ARG A 278 5.34 11.71 -2.28
N PHE A 279 6.60 11.92 -2.63
CA PHE A 279 7.45 12.89 -1.93
C PHE A 279 6.94 14.33 -2.11
N VAL A 280 6.63 14.72 -3.34
CA VAL A 280 6.06 16.04 -3.64
C VAL A 280 4.69 16.20 -2.99
N GLY A 281 3.83 15.21 -3.09
CA GLY A 281 2.49 15.19 -2.52
C GLY A 281 2.48 15.28 -1.00
N ALA A 282 3.41 14.61 -0.31
CA ALA A 282 3.57 14.75 1.14
C ALA A 282 3.86 16.19 1.56
N TRP A 283 4.64 16.93 0.77
CA TRP A 283 4.89 18.35 1.02
C TRP A 283 3.66 19.22 0.69
N LEU A 284 2.99 18.96 -0.44
CA LEU A 284 1.81 19.70 -0.86
C LEU A 284 0.64 19.54 0.12
N LEU A 285 0.41 18.34 0.65
CA LEU A 285 -0.64 18.04 1.62
C LEU A 285 -0.49 18.75 2.98
N ARG A 286 0.64 19.42 3.23
CA ARG A 286 0.79 20.34 4.36
C ARG A 286 0.19 21.71 4.08
N LYS A 287 -0.07 22.04 2.81
CA LYS A 287 -0.52 23.38 2.36
C LYS A 287 -1.91 23.35 1.76
N VAL A 288 -2.32 22.21 1.22
CA VAL A 288 -3.59 22.01 0.50
C VAL A 288 -4.42 20.98 1.23
N SER A 289 -5.72 21.21 1.34
CA SER A 289 -6.63 20.28 2.00
C SER A 289 -6.63 18.92 1.29
N PRO A 290 -6.62 17.80 2.04
CA PRO A 290 -6.54 16.46 1.47
C PRO A 290 -7.68 16.14 0.49
N GLY A 291 -8.92 16.58 0.77
CA GLY A 291 -10.07 16.36 -0.09
C GLY A 291 -9.94 17.06 -1.45
N TRP A 292 -9.47 18.31 -1.45
CA TRP A 292 -9.18 19.06 -2.68
C TRP A 292 -8.08 18.40 -3.51
N MET A 293 -6.97 18.05 -2.86
CA MET A 293 -5.83 17.43 -3.51
C MET A 293 -6.21 16.07 -4.14
N LEU A 294 -7.00 15.27 -3.41
CA LEU A 294 -7.53 14.01 -3.93
C LEU A 294 -8.40 14.22 -5.17
N GLY A 295 -9.33 15.18 -5.10
CA GLY A 295 -10.23 15.52 -6.23
C GLY A 295 -9.45 15.96 -7.46
N LEU A 296 -8.46 16.84 -7.29
CA LEU A 296 -7.61 17.31 -8.38
C LEU A 296 -6.79 16.19 -9.03
N CYS A 297 -6.16 15.32 -8.22
CA CYS A 297 -5.40 14.18 -8.75
C CYS A 297 -6.30 13.18 -9.49
N ALA A 298 -7.51 12.94 -8.99
CA ALA A 298 -8.46 12.06 -9.65
C ALA A 298 -8.96 12.65 -10.98
N LEU A 299 -9.28 13.94 -11.02
CA LEU A 299 -9.65 14.64 -12.26
C LEU A 299 -8.48 14.69 -13.25
N TYR A 300 -7.25 14.89 -12.77
CA TYR A 300 -6.05 14.81 -13.61
C TYR A 300 -5.94 13.46 -14.31
N ASN A 301 -6.03 12.34 -13.55
CA ASN A 301 -5.95 11.01 -14.14
C ASN A 301 -7.13 10.71 -15.07
N LEU A 302 -8.35 11.11 -14.71
CA LEU A 302 -9.52 10.98 -15.56
C LEU A 302 -9.31 11.69 -16.90
N THR A 303 -8.83 12.94 -16.85
CA THR A 303 -8.56 13.74 -18.07
C THR A 303 -7.48 13.08 -18.92
N LEU A 304 -6.37 12.63 -18.33
CA LEU A 304 -5.30 11.96 -19.07
C LEU A 304 -5.80 10.70 -19.79
N ILE A 305 -6.62 9.88 -19.14
CA ILE A 305 -7.20 8.69 -19.75
C ILE A 305 -8.13 9.06 -20.90
N LEU A 306 -9.08 9.95 -20.67
CA LEU A 306 -10.05 10.34 -21.71
C LEU A 306 -9.35 10.97 -22.93
N VAL A 307 -8.34 11.82 -22.71
CA VAL A 307 -7.55 12.40 -23.80
C VAL A 307 -6.71 11.34 -24.50
N SER A 308 -6.13 10.39 -23.79
CA SER A 308 -5.35 9.28 -24.39
C SER A 308 -6.19 8.42 -25.34
N MET A 309 -7.49 8.26 -25.07
CA MET A 309 -8.37 7.49 -25.94
C MET A 309 -8.66 8.18 -27.28
N ALA A 310 -8.44 9.50 -27.38
CA ALA A 310 -8.69 10.30 -28.61
C ALA A 310 -7.40 10.58 -29.40
N LEU A 311 -6.23 10.29 -28.87
CA LEU A 311 -4.93 10.60 -29.50
C LEU A 311 -4.30 9.36 -30.14
N SER A 312 -3.28 9.59 -30.99
CA SER A 312 -2.44 8.50 -31.52
C SER A 312 -1.69 7.79 -30.41
N ALA A 313 -1.43 6.50 -30.59
CA ALA A 313 -0.84 5.64 -29.57
C ALA A 313 0.48 6.17 -29.00
N SER A 314 1.33 6.77 -29.83
CA SER A 314 2.63 7.33 -29.42
C SER A 314 2.51 8.52 -28.44
N PHE A 315 1.46 9.34 -28.53
CA PHE A 315 1.19 10.40 -27.56
C PHE A 315 0.41 9.87 -26.34
N ALA A 316 -0.57 9.01 -26.59
CA ALA A 316 -1.43 8.43 -25.57
C ALA A 316 -0.63 7.65 -24.51
N MET A 317 0.43 6.95 -24.91
CA MET A 317 1.29 6.21 -23.96
C MET A 317 1.88 7.11 -22.88
N TRP A 318 2.33 8.35 -23.22
CA TRP A 318 2.90 9.28 -22.25
C TRP A 318 1.86 9.79 -21.26
N LEU A 319 0.61 9.97 -21.71
CA LEU A 319 -0.49 10.36 -20.83
C LEU A 319 -0.83 9.24 -19.85
N LEU A 320 -0.87 7.99 -20.31
CA LEU A 320 -1.11 6.83 -19.46
C LEU A 320 0.02 6.62 -18.44
N LEU A 321 1.29 6.81 -18.86
CA LEU A 321 2.45 6.77 -17.95
C LEU A 321 2.38 7.88 -16.90
N ALA A 322 1.92 9.09 -17.28
CA ALA A 322 1.79 10.21 -16.36
C ALA A 322 0.68 10.02 -15.30
N CYS A 323 -0.26 9.08 -15.51
CA CYS A 323 -1.25 8.72 -14.48
C CYS A 323 -0.60 8.24 -13.18
N GLY A 324 0.61 7.69 -13.24
CA GLY A 324 1.37 7.32 -12.04
C GLY A 324 1.57 8.49 -11.07
N LEU A 325 1.85 9.69 -11.60
CA LEU A 325 2.01 10.89 -10.79
C LEU A 325 0.72 11.25 -10.03
N GLY A 326 -0.44 11.19 -10.68
CA GLY A 326 -1.74 11.47 -10.06
C GLY A 326 -2.13 10.41 -9.03
N ASN A 327 -1.71 9.16 -9.20
CA ASN A 327 -1.96 8.07 -8.27
C ASN A 327 -1.21 8.22 -6.93
N ALA A 328 -0.13 8.98 -6.92
CA ALA A 328 0.83 9.03 -5.83
C ALA A 328 0.23 9.23 -4.43
N ILE A 329 -0.71 10.17 -4.29
CA ILE A 329 -1.28 10.55 -3.00
C ILE A 329 -2.61 9.88 -2.67
N MET A 330 -3.21 9.15 -3.63
CA MET A 330 -4.62 8.73 -3.49
C MET A 330 -4.81 7.75 -2.35
N PHE A 331 -4.00 6.69 -2.25
CA PHE A 331 -4.11 5.72 -1.17
C PHE A 331 -4.06 6.38 0.22
N PRO A 332 -2.97 7.10 0.58
CA PRO A 332 -2.84 7.68 1.91
C PRO A 332 -3.92 8.73 2.19
N THR A 333 -4.32 9.49 1.19
CA THR A 333 -5.35 10.53 1.36
C THR A 333 -6.74 9.93 1.54
N ILE A 334 -7.12 8.93 0.74
CA ILE A 334 -8.41 8.21 0.90
C ILE A 334 -8.44 7.53 2.28
N PHE A 335 -7.35 6.88 2.68
CA PHE A 335 -7.25 6.23 3.99
C PHE A 335 -7.47 7.25 5.11
N SER A 336 -6.69 8.33 5.14
CA SER A 336 -6.74 9.36 6.17
C SER A 336 -8.13 10.03 6.25
N LEU A 337 -8.71 10.42 5.12
CA LEU A 337 -10.07 10.99 5.06
C LEU A 337 -11.13 10.02 5.57
N SER A 338 -10.95 8.73 5.36
CA SER A 338 -11.93 7.70 5.71
C SER A 338 -11.93 7.36 7.19
N VAL A 339 -10.76 7.26 7.81
CA VAL A 339 -10.63 6.89 9.23
C VAL A 339 -10.55 8.10 10.14
N GLY A 340 -10.38 9.28 9.58
CA GLY A 340 -10.39 10.55 10.31
C GLY A 340 -11.71 10.70 11.09
N GLY A 341 -11.63 10.95 12.40
CA GLY A 341 -12.80 11.07 13.26
C GLY A 341 -13.24 9.78 13.97
N LEU A 342 -12.66 8.61 13.66
CA LEU A 342 -12.96 7.35 14.38
C LEU A 342 -12.35 7.28 15.79
N GLY A 343 -11.46 8.21 16.15
CA GLY A 343 -10.85 8.25 17.50
C GLY A 343 -10.12 6.95 17.82
N ALA A 344 -10.47 6.30 18.92
CA ALA A 344 -9.91 5.03 19.37
C ALA A 344 -10.10 3.88 18.37
N ARG A 345 -11.10 3.97 17.50
CA ARG A 345 -11.44 2.91 16.53
C ARG A 345 -10.72 3.03 15.19
N VAL A 346 -9.69 3.88 15.08
CA VAL A 346 -8.88 4.07 13.85
C VAL A 346 -8.26 2.76 13.39
N SER A 347 -7.79 1.91 14.29
CA SER A 347 -7.21 0.60 13.94
C SER A 347 -8.23 -0.36 13.33
N GLU A 348 -9.45 -0.43 13.87
CA GLU A 348 -10.53 -1.26 13.34
C GLU A 348 -11.02 -0.74 11.98
N GLY A 349 -11.24 0.58 11.88
CA GLY A 349 -11.60 1.25 10.63
C GLY A 349 -10.51 1.10 9.58
N GLY A 350 -9.24 1.22 9.97
CA GLY A 350 -8.07 0.98 9.13
C GLY A 350 -8.01 -0.45 8.60
N GLY A 351 -8.33 -1.44 9.44
CA GLY A 351 -8.45 -2.84 9.00
C GLY A 351 -9.58 -3.02 7.99
N LEU A 352 -10.74 -2.42 8.25
CA LEU A 352 -11.90 -2.55 7.36
C LEU A 352 -11.66 -1.91 5.99
N ILE A 353 -11.05 -0.73 5.94
CA ILE A 353 -10.75 -0.06 4.65
C ILE A 353 -9.62 -0.77 3.90
N CYS A 354 -8.64 -1.36 4.57
CA CYS A 354 -7.58 -2.13 3.90
C CYS A 354 -8.08 -3.41 3.22
N MET A 355 -9.25 -3.97 3.61
CA MET A 355 -9.89 -5.04 2.83
C MET A 355 -10.19 -4.62 1.39
N ALA A 356 -10.44 -3.33 1.17
CA ALA A 356 -10.73 -2.76 -0.16
C ALA A 356 -9.55 -2.86 -1.14
N ILE A 357 -8.33 -3.15 -0.65
CA ILE A 357 -7.14 -3.41 -1.51
C ILE A 357 -7.39 -4.57 -2.49
N VAL A 358 -8.33 -5.47 -2.18
CA VAL A 358 -8.77 -6.54 -3.11
C VAL A 358 -9.30 -6.00 -4.45
N GLY A 359 -9.64 -4.72 -4.54
CA GLY A 359 -9.96 -4.05 -5.81
C GLY A 359 -8.88 -4.23 -6.87
N GLY A 360 -7.60 -4.35 -6.45
CA GLY A 360 -6.46 -4.65 -7.32
C GLY A 360 -6.51 -6.02 -8.00
N ALA A 361 -7.32 -6.96 -7.51
CA ALA A 361 -7.61 -8.22 -8.21
C ALA A 361 -8.85 -8.10 -9.11
N VAL A 362 -9.85 -7.31 -8.71
CA VAL A 362 -11.16 -7.27 -9.38
C VAL A 362 -11.18 -6.38 -10.61
N LEU A 363 -10.69 -5.14 -10.51
CA LEU A 363 -10.76 -4.20 -11.63
C LEU A 363 -9.91 -4.62 -12.85
N PRO A 364 -8.68 -5.14 -12.69
CA PRO A 364 -7.93 -5.66 -13.83
C PRO A 364 -8.67 -6.79 -14.57
N TYR A 365 -9.38 -7.65 -13.85
CA TYR A 365 -10.21 -8.68 -14.45
C TYR A 365 -11.35 -8.07 -15.29
N LEU A 366 -12.04 -7.06 -14.76
CA LEU A 366 -13.09 -6.33 -15.48
C LEU A 366 -12.52 -5.58 -16.70
N GLN A 367 -11.35 -4.97 -16.56
CA GLN A 367 -10.64 -4.31 -17.67
C GLN A 367 -10.28 -5.32 -18.76
N GLY A 368 -9.79 -6.51 -18.39
CA GLY A 368 -9.48 -7.58 -19.33
C GLY A 368 -10.70 -8.03 -20.12
N ALA A 369 -11.81 -8.29 -19.43
CA ALA A 369 -13.06 -8.68 -20.09
C ALA A 369 -13.56 -7.61 -21.08
N LEU A 370 -13.38 -6.32 -20.74
CA LEU A 370 -13.73 -5.22 -21.65
C LEU A 370 -12.72 -5.11 -22.82
N ALA A 371 -11.44 -5.41 -22.58
CA ALA A 371 -10.42 -5.42 -23.64
C ALA A 371 -10.69 -6.53 -24.66
N ASP A 372 -11.10 -7.71 -24.22
CA ASP A 372 -11.43 -8.83 -25.09
C ASP A 372 -12.64 -8.54 -26.01
N GLY A 373 -13.64 -7.80 -25.50
CA GLY A 373 -14.84 -7.47 -26.27
C GLY A 373 -14.77 -6.17 -27.08
N GLY A 374 -14.05 -5.18 -26.58
CA GLY A 374 -14.05 -3.81 -27.14
C GLY A 374 -12.68 -3.26 -27.53
N GLY A 375 -11.62 -4.03 -27.31
CA GLY A 375 -10.24 -3.61 -27.58
C GLY A 375 -9.60 -2.87 -26.40
N ILE A 376 -8.24 -2.84 -26.44
CA ILE A 376 -7.41 -2.35 -25.35
C ILE A 376 -7.69 -0.89 -24.99
N VAL A 377 -7.94 -0.02 -25.97
CA VAL A 377 -8.19 1.41 -25.74
C VAL A 377 -9.48 1.62 -24.96
N LEU A 378 -10.57 0.92 -25.35
CA LEU A 378 -11.86 1.04 -24.68
C LEU A 378 -11.82 0.51 -23.23
N SER A 379 -10.94 -0.45 -22.95
CA SER A 379 -10.80 -1.03 -21.61
C SER A 379 -10.40 -0.03 -20.55
N PHE A 380 -9.73 1.09 -20.93
CA PHE A 380 -9.36 2.16 -20.00
C PHE A 380 -10.56 2.96 -19.46
N LEU A 381 -11.77 2.73 -19.97
CA LEU A 381 -12.99 3.26 -19.33
C LEU A 381 -13.19 2.70 -17.91
N VAL A 382 -12.70 1.50 -17.60
CA VAL A 382 -12.80 0.93 -16.24
C VAL A 382 -12.08 1.81 -15.22
N PRO A 383 -10.77 2.11 -15.35
CA PRO A 383 -10.10 3.03 -14.44
C PRO A 383 -10.63 4.48 -14.55
N ALA A 384 -11.09 4.93 -15.71
CA ALA A 384 -11.70 6.26 -15.86
C ALA A 384 -12.94 6.43 -14.96
N LEU A 385 -13.86 5.46 -14.97
CA LEU A 385 -15.04 5.46 -14.10
C LEU A 385 -14.66 5.41 -12.61
N ALA A 386 -13.61 4.68 -12.27
CA ALA A 386 -13.08 4.65 -10.91
C ALA A 386 -12.62 6.06 -10.47
N TYR A 387 -11.87 6.79 -11.31
CA TYR A 387 -11.44 8.14 -10.99
C TYR A 387 -12.59 9.16 -10.93
N CYS A 388 -13.67 8.96 -11.69
CA CYS A 388 -14.90 9.76 -11.53
C CYS A 388 -15.45 9.66 -10.09
N TYR A 389 -15.57 8.45 -9.56
CA TYR A 389 -16.03 8.25 -8.20
C TYR A 389 -15.08 8.88 -7.18
N ILE A 390 -13.75 8.69 -7.34
CA ILE A 390 -12.73 9.20 -6.42
C ILE A 390 -12.75 10.73 -6.40
N ALA A 391 -12.92 11.38 -7.57
CA ALA A 391 -13.08 12.83 -7.66
C ALA A 391 -14.33 13.31 -6.91
N GLY A 392 -15.46 12.61 -7.06
CA GLY A 392 -16.67 12.86 -6.31
C GLY A 392 -16.51 12.69 -4.80
N PHE A 393 -15.80 11.66 -4.36
CA PHE A 393 -15.47 11.44 -2.94
C PHE A 393 -14.60 12.57 -2.39
N GLY A 394 -13.56 13.00 -3.12
CA GLY A 394 -12.70 14.12 -2.73
C GLY A 394 -13.50 15.42 -2.59
N ALA A 395 -14.36 15.74 -3.58
CA ALA A 395 -15.23 16.91 -3.53
C ALA A 395 -16.25 16.83 -2.38
N TRP A 396 -16.80 15.66 -2.10
CA TRP A 396 -17.70 15.46 -0.97
C TRP A 396 -17.00 15.66 0.38
N CYS A 397 -15.79 15.10 0.56
CA CYS A 397 -15.00 15.32 1.76
C CYS A 397 -14.69 16.80 1.99
N THR A 398 -14.30 17.53 0.95
CA THR A 398 -14.00 18.97 1.05
C THR A 398 -15.21 19.80 1.52
N ARG A 399 -16.43 19.40 1.14
CA ARG A 399 -17.67 20.13 1.51
C ARG A 399 -18.19 19.74 2.88
N THR A 400 -17.98 18.51 3.33
CA THR A 400 -18.64 17.95 4.52
C THR A 400 -17.74 17.86 5.73
N MET A 401 -16.42 17.82 5.53
CA MET A 401 -15.44 17.83 6.58
C MET A 401 -14.85 19.24 6.68
N PRO A 402 -15.24 20.05 7.70
CA PRO A 402 -14.62 21.35 7.88
C PRO A 402 -13.12 21.18 8.06
N GLU A 403 -12.38 22.06 7.43
CA GLU A 403 -10.93 22.00 7.36
C GLU A 403 -10.31 21.84 8.75
N SER A 404 -9.66 20.71 8.98
CA SER A 404 -8.48 20.65 9.81
C SER A 404 -7.34 21.30 9.01
N GLY A 405 -7.48 22.58 8.69
CA GLY A 405 -6.42 23.39 8.11
C GLY A 405 -5.24 23.47 9.06
N PRO A 406 -4.05 23.83 8.58
CA PRO A 406 -2.94 24.15 9.47
C PRO A 406 -3.42 25.19 10.47
N PRO A 407 -3.05 25.11 11.75
CA PRO A 407 -3.45 26.11 12.74
C PRO A 407 -3.11 27.49 12.18
N ALA A 408 -4.14 28.35 12.06
CA ALA A 408 -3.96 29.70 11.57
C ALA A 408 -2.87 30.32 12.45
N ALA A 409 -1.86 30.92 11.84
CA ALA A 409 -0.73 31.55 12.53
C ALA A 409 -1.15 32.70 13.50
N SER A 410 -2.45 32.96 13.60
CA SER A 410 -3.09 33.91 14.51
C SER A 410 -3.35 33.39 15.94
N GLU A 411 -3.49 32.07 16.15
CA GLU A 411 -3.81 31.56 17.50
C GLU A 411 -2.59 31.46 18.43
N ALA A 412 -1.38 31.58 17.90
CA ALA A 412 -0.15 31.62 18.71
C ALA A 412 0.10 32.99 19.38
N LYS A 413 -0.68 34.04 19.05
CA LYS A 413 -0.50 35.39 19.64
C LYS A 413 -1.49 35.71 20.77
N ASP A 414 -2.55 34.93 20.93
CA ASP A 414 -3.60 35.22 21.89
C ASP A 414 -3.68 34.22 23.07
N ALA A 415 -2.58 33.51 23.36
CA ALA A 415 -2.47 32.77 24.60
C ALA A 415 -2.40 33.81 25.76
N PRO A 416 -3.39 33.87 26.67
CA PRO A 416 -3.35 34.79 27.80
C PRO A 416 -2.12 34.45 28.65
N ALA A 417 -1.33 35.46 28.97
CA ALA A 417 -0.22 35.37 29.92
C ALA A 417 -0.76 34.71 31.20
N SER A 418 -0.07 33.67 31.67
CA SER A 418 -0.40 32.98 32.90
C SER A 418 -0.44 34.02 34.05
N PRO A 419 -1.50 34.07 34.87
CA PRO A 419 -1.53 34.98 36.00
C PRO A 419 -0.44 34.57 36.99
N ASP A 420 0.30 35.58 37.47
CA ASP A 420 1.34 35.51 38.49
C ASP A 420 0.92 34.63 39.68
N GLN A 421 1.78 33.65 40.00
CA GLN A 421 1.70 32.96 41.27
C GLN A 421 2.01 33.92 42.42
N PRO A 422 1.12 34.06 43.43
CA PRO A 422 1.46 34.88 44.60
C PRO A 422 2.54 34.18 45.43
N GLY A 423 3.55 34.97 45.79
CA GLY A 423 4.70 34.54 46.56
C GLY A 423 4.36 33.89 47.90
N LEU A 424 5.07 32.81 48.20
CA LEU A 424 5.12 32.21 49.53
C LEU A 424 5.91 33.12 50.46
N PRO A 425 5.43 33.43 51.72
CA PRO A 425 6.19 34.15 52.68
C PRO A 425 7.29 33.27 53.30
N ASN A 426 8.47 33.85 53.44
CA ASN A 426 9.55 33.29 54.24
C ASN A 426 9.14 33.21 55.73
N VAL A 427 9.20 32.01 56.27
CA VAL A 427 9.57 31.75 57.67
C VAL A 427 10.37 30.46 57.74
#